data_1439f11b5dd0879b064bcf8df69b156a
#
_entry.id   1439f11b5dd0879b064bcf8df69b156a
#
_cell.length_a   1.000
_cell.length_b   1.000
_cell.length_c   1.000
_cell.angle_alpha   90.00
_cell.angle_beta   90.00
_cell.angle_gamma   90.00
#
_symmetry.space_group_name_H-M   'P 1'
#
loop_
_entity.id
_entity.type
_entity.pdbx_description
1 polymer ?
#
loop_
_entity_poly.entity_id
_entity_poly.type
_entity_poly.pdbx_seq_one_letter_code
_entity_poly.pdbx_strand_id
1 'polypeptide(L)'
;MEVSIRATSKEALEIINATNKEKPKENDVEALHKLFEEKPQIWQELTDLAESVQNRILSESFSSSVMLKESYKKRLALMRDNLGWSEASEIERILIEQVCLNWLRLNLLESIHFTKTTGNHSSEHGIYWEKRLSGAQRRYLRAGESLAKVRKLLAEAELKEQQARNKRSKSAAVANQLLKDLTS
;
A
#
# COMPACT_ATOMS: atom_id res chain seq x y z
N MET A 1 5.36 -3.55 -21.50
CA MET A 1 4.53 -3.34 -20.29
C MET A 1 3.61 -2.18 -20.60
N GLU A 2 2.31 -2.43 -20.88
CA GLU A 2 1.34 -1.35 -21.08
C GLU A 2 1.00 -0.75 -19.72
N VAL A 3 1.41 0.50 -19.53
CA VAL A 3 1.10 1.26 -18.32
C VAL A 3 -0.26 1.91 -18.54
N SER A 4 -1.29 1.39 -17.89
CA SER A 4 -2.62 1.99 -17.89
C SER A 4 -2.66 3.10 -16.85
N ILE A 5 -2.32 4.32 -17.28
CA ILE A 5 -2.36 5.52 -16.44
C ILE A 5 -3.76 6.12 -16.55
N ARG A 6 -4.50 6.12 -15.44
CA ARG A 6 -5.82 6.74 -15.36
C ARG A 6 -5.67 8.26 -15.49
N ALA A 7 -6.33 8.86 -16.47
CA ALA A 7 -6.42 10.31 -16.71
C ALA A 7 -5.14 11.03 -17.18
N THR A 8 -4.23 10.35 -17.85
CA THR A 8 -3.05 11.00 -18.42
C THR A 8 -3.41 11.68 -19.75
N SER A 9 -3.00 12.96 -19.93
CA SER A 9 -3.18 13.66 -21.19
C SER A 9 -2.42 12.95 -22.32
N LYS A 10 -2.89 13.08 -23.57
CA LYS A 10 -2.23 12.48 -24.74
C LYS A 10 -0.76 12.86 -24.82
N GLU A 11 -0.44 14.11 -24.50
CA GLU A 11 0.92 14.66 -24.46
C GLU A 11 1.81 13.95 -23.43
N ALA A 12 1.30 13.72 -22.23
CA ALA A 12 2.05 13.00 -21.20
C ALA A 12 2.32 11.53 -21.57
N LEU A 13 1.37 10.87 -22.26
CA LEU A 13 1.59 9.53 -22.80
C LEU A 13 2.67 9.50 -23.89
N GLU A 14 2.73 10.51 -24.74
CA GLU A 14 3.77 10.63 -25.76
C GLU A 14 5.16 10.78 -25.14
N ILE A 15 5.31 11.61 -24.09
CA ILE A 15 6.57 11.78 -23.34
C ILE A 15 6.99 10.47 -22.69
N ILE A 16 6.07 9.79 -21.98
CA ILE A 16 6.34 8.52 -21.32
C ILE A 16 6.75 7.44 -22.32
N ASN A 17 6.08 7.35 -23.47
CA ASN A 17 6.40 6.39 -24.52
C ASN A 17 7.74 6.72 -25.20
N ALA A 18 8.08 8.00 -25.35
CA ALA A 18 9.36 8.44 -25.91
C ALA A 18 10.54 8.03 -25.01
N THR A 19 10.36 8.14 -23.68
CA THR A 19 11.38 7.77 -22.68
C THR A 19 11.45 6.28 -22.40
N ASN A 20 10.41 5.50 -22.69
CA ASN A 20 10.38 4.04 -22.46
C ASN A 20 11.06 3.22 -23.57
N LYS A 21 11.87 3.87 -24.41
CA LYS A 21 12.69 3.23 -25.44
C LYS A 21 14.01 2.75 -24.84
N GLU A 22 14.64 1.75 -25.48
CA GLU A 22 15.92 1.21 -25.04
C GLU A 22 17.04 2.28 -24.96
N LYS A 23 16.99 3.29 -25.82
CA LYS A 23 17.89 4.48 -25.81
C LYS A 23 17.06 5.75 -25.99
N PRO A 24 16.51 6.32 -24.91
CA PRO A 24 15.79 7.58 -25.00
C PRO A 24 16.75 8.73 -25.30
N LYS A 25 16.27 9.77 -25.97
CA LYS A 25 17.04 11.01 -26.18
C LYS A 25 17.08 11.81 -24.88
N GLU A 26 18.13 12.60 -24.69
CA GLU A 26 18.29 13.45 -23.52
C GLU A 26 17.13 14.44 -23.33
N ASN A 27 16.67 15.05 -24.41
CA ASN A 27 15.50 15.94 -24.41
C ASN A 27 14.20 15.23 -23.96
N ASP A 28 14.04 13.93 -24.27
CA ASP A 28 12.86 13.16 -23.84
C ASP A 28 12.91 12.93 -22.32
N VAL A 29 14.09 12.71 -21.77
CA VAL A 29 14.31 12.54 -20.34
C VAL A 29 14.08 13.86 -19.58
N GLU A 30 14.55 14.97 -20.10
CA GLU A 30 14.27 16.30 -19.53
C GLU A 30 12.78 16.65 -19.56
N ALA A 31 12.08 16.33 -20.66
CA ALA A 31 10.64 16.50 -20.75
C ALA A 31 9.89 15.64 -19.72
N LEU A 32 10.37 14.41 -19.44
CA LEU A 32 9.82 13.55 -18.40
C LEU A 32 10.01 14.13 -17.00
N HIS A 33 11.20 14.68 -16.69
CA HIS A 33 11.44 15.32 -15.40
C HIS A 33 10.50 16.50 -15.18
N LYS A 34 10.34 17.39 -16.16
CA LYS A 34 9.36 18.48 -16.08
C LYS A 34 7.93 17.98 -15.87
N LEU A 35 7.55 16.95 -16.61
CA LEU A 35 6.21 16.33 -16.45
C LEU A 35 6.00 15.79 -15.03
N PHE A 36 7.00 15.20 -14.40
CA PHE A 36 6.91 14.68 -13.05
C PHE A 36 6.88 15.78 -11.97
N GLU A 37 7.55 16.92 -12.22
CA GLU A 37 7.46 18.10 -11.37
C GLU A 37 6.10 18.78 -11.46
N GLU A 38 5.56 18.92 -12.66
CA GLU A 38 4.26 19.57 -12.91
C GLU A 38 3.07 18.68 -12.48
N LYS A 39 3.21 17.37 -12.64
CA LYS A 39 2.15 16.37 -12.37
C LYS A 39 2.68 15.20 -11.53
N PRO A 40 2.91 15.40 -10.23
CA PRO A 40 3.45 14.36 -9.35
C PRO A 40 2.63 13.06 -9.33
N GLN A 41 1.32 13.15 -9.55
CA GLN A 41 0.42 11.99 -9.57
C GLN A 41 0.86 10.93 -10.60
N ILE A 42 1.45 11.36 -11.72
CA ILE A 42 1.87 10.44 -12.80
C ILE A 42 2.95 9.48 -12.32
N TRP A 43 4.01 9.98 -11.69
CA TRP A 43 5.06 9.10 -11.20
C TRP A 43 4.61 8.30 -9.98
N GLN A 44 3.70 8.84 -9.15
CA GLN A 44 3.10 8.11 -8.04
C GLN A 44 2.31 6.89 -8.54
N GLU A 45 1.45 7.06 -9.55
CA GLU A 45 0.72 5.95 -10.19
C GLU A 45 1.68 4.94 -10.85
N LEU A 46 2.74 5.42 -11.53
CA LEU A 46 3.75 4.56 -12.16
C LEU A 46 4.54 3.72 -11.15
N THR A 47 4.75 4.24 -9.95
CA THR A 47 5.50 3.58 -8.87
C THR A 47 4.60 2.82 -7.91
N ASP A 48 3.29 2.79 -8.12
CA ASP A 48 2.39 1.94 -7.33
C ASP A 48 2.56 0.46 -7.70
N LEU A 49 3.65 -0.10 -7.16
CA LEU A 49 3.97 -1.52 -7.34
C LEU A 49 2.93 -2.43 -6.70
N ALA A 50 2.23 -1.99 -5.66
CA ALA A 50 1.21 -2.76 -4.99
C ALA A 50 -0.02 -2.96 -5.89
N GLU A 51 -0.52 -1.89 -6.51
CA GLU A 51 -1.60 -1.97 -7.50
C GLU A 51 -1.18 -2.77 -8.73
N SER A 52 0.03 -2.55 -9.23
CA SER A 52 0.58 -3.28 -10.38
C SER A 52 0.64 -4.79 -10.12
N VAL A 53 1.15 -5.21 -8.97
CA VAL A 53 1.21 -6.63 -8.55
C VAL A 53 -0.19 -7.19 -8.34
N GLN A 54 -1.10 -6.43 -7.71
CA GLN A 54 -2.51 -6.83 -7.55
C GLN A 54 -3.16 -7.12 -8.90
N ASN A 55 -3.06 -6.18 -9.84
CA ASN A 55 -3.66 -6.29 -11.16
C ASN A 55 -3.10 -7.49 -11.94
N ARG A 56 -1.80 -7.75 -11.84
CA ARG A 56 -1.15 -8.90 -12.44
C ARG A 56 -1.65 -10.21 -11.85
N ILE A 57 -1.71 -10.32 -10.50
CA ILE A 57 -2.23 -11.51 -9.82
C ILE A 57 -3.68 -11.78 -10.27
N LEU A 58 -4.54 -10.76 -10.29
CA LEU A 58 -5.94 -10.90 -10.68
C LEU A 58 -6.08 -11.28 -12.16
N SER A 59 -5.26 -10.73 -13.04
CA SER A 59 -5.29 -11.03 -14.47
C SER A 59 -4.83 -12.45 -14.77
N GLU A 60 -3.78 -12.92 -14.11
CA GLU A 60 -3.26 -14.28 -14.28
C GLU A 60 -4.20 -15.33 -13.63
N SER A 61 -4.76 -15.04 -12.45
CA SER A 61 -5.61 -15.98 -11.72
C SER A 61 -7.02 -16.08 -12.26
N PHE A 62 -7.56 -15.02 -12.85
CA PHE A 62 -8.94 -14.91 -13.31
C PHE A 62 -9.03 -14.47 -14.78
N SER A 63 -8.12 -14.95 -15.63
CA SER A 63 -8.04 -14.58 -17.06
C SER A 63 -9.35 -14.78 -17.81
N SER A 64 -10.13 -15.82 -17.47
CA SER A 64 -11.40 -16.18 -18.10
C SER A 64 -12.64 -15.56 -17.45
N SER A 65 -12.52 -14.86 -16.30
CA SER A 65 -13.66 -14.34 -15.55
C SER A 65 -13.49 -12.88 -15.17
N VAL A 66 -14.05 -11.99 -16.00
CA VAL A 66 -14.11 -10.55 -15.71
C VAL A 66 -14.88 -10.29 -14.40
N MET A 67 -15.98 -11.01 -14.18
CA MET A 67 -16.80 -10.87 -12.97
C MET A 67 -15.97 -11.11 -11.69
N LEU A 68 -15.22 -12.21 -11.63
CA LEU A 68 -14.40 -12.52 -10.46
C LEU A 68 -13.29 -11.49 -10.28
N LYS A 69 -12.62 -11.07 -11.35
CA LYS A 69 -11.59 -10.04 -11.32
C LYS A 69 -12.11 -8.74 -10.69
N GLU A 70 -13.25 -8.24 -11.18
CA GLU A 70 -13.84 -7.00 -10.67
C GLU A 70 -14.37 -7.16 -9.23
N SER A 71 -14.91 -8.32 -8.87
CA SER A 71 -15.34 -8.63 -7.51
C SER A 71 -14.17 -8.59 -6.52
N TYR A 72 -13.02 -9.17 -6.87
CA TYR A 72 -11.82 -9.10 -6.04
C TYR A 72 -11.26 -7.68 -5.93
N LYS A 73 -11.23 -6.91 -7.01
CA LYS A 73 -10.83 -5.49 -6.96
C LYS A 73 -11.71 -4.71 -5.97
N LYS A 74 -13.02 -4.89 -6.07
CA LYS A 74 -13.97 -4.23 -5.16
C LYS A 74 -13.77 -4.69 -3.71
N ARG A 75 -13.51 -5.98 -3.49
CA ARG A 75 -13.22 -6.51 -2.16
C ARG A 75 -11.95 -5.90 -1.56
N LEU A 76 -10.89 -5.76 -2.35
CA LEU A 76 -9.63 -5.16 -1.90
C LEU A 76 -9.78 -3.66 -1.60
N ALA A 77 -10.55 -2.93 -2.42
CA ALA A 77 -10.90 -1.54 -2.12
C ALA A 77 -11.63 -1.42 -0.78
N LEU A 78 -12.67 -2.22 -0.57
CA LEU A 78 -13.41 -2.25 0.70
C LEU A 78 -12.51 -2.62 1.90
N MET A 79 -11.53 -3.51 1.71
CA MET A 79 -10.57 -3.85 2.76
C MET A 79 -9.69 -2.65 3.13
N ARG A 80 -9.22 -1.88 2.13
CA ARG A 80 -8.45 -0.64 2.38
C ARG A 80 -9.27 0.36 3.18
N ASP A 81 -10.52 0.59 2.77
CA ASP A 81 -11.43 1.51 3.46
C ASP A 81 -11.67 1.06 4.91
N ASN A 82 -11.97 -0.22 5.14
CA ASN A 82 -12.16 -0.79 6.48
C ASN A 82 -10.89 -0.73 7.34
N LEU A 83 -9.73 -0.74 6.71
CA LEU A 83 -8.45 -0.54 7.39
C LEU A 83 -8.08 0.94 7.58
N GLY A 84 -8.97 1.89 7.23
CA GLY A 84 -8.79 3.31 7.48
C GLY A 84 -7.81 3.99 6.53
N TRP A 85 -7.80 3.61 5.25
CA TRP A 85 -6.88 4.12 4.23
C TRP A 85 -6.88 5.65 4.12
N SER A 86 -8.05 6.29 4.17
CA SER A 86 -8.19 7.73 4.00
C SER A 86 -7.41 8.54 5.03
N GLU A 87 -7.44 8.09 6.29
CA GLU A 87 -6.83 8.78 7.43
C GLU A 87 -5.43 8.25 7.76
N ALA A 88 -4.99 7.20 7.05
CA ALA A 88 -3.73 6.51 7.33
C ALA A 88 -2.51 7.37 6.93
N SER A 89 -1.50 7.39 7.78
CA SER A 89 -0.16 7.89 7.44
C SER A 89 0.45 7.06 6.29
N GLU A 90 1.46 7.60 5.62
CA GLU A 90 2.08 6.91 4.49
C GLU A 90 2.62 5.52 4.86
N ILE A 91 3.25 5.38 6.02
CA ILE A 91 3.74 4.08 6.49
C ILE A 91 2.59 3.10 6.76
N GLU A 92 1.46 3.58 7.27
CA GLU A 92 0.28 2.74 7.46
C GLU A 92 -0.32 2.31 6.12
N ARG A 93 -0.37 3.20 5.12
CA ARG A 93 -0.84 2.86 3.75
C ARG A 93 0.00 1.75 3.13
N ILE A 94 1.33 1.83 3.24
CA ILE A 94 2.24 0.77 2.79
C ILE A 94 1.91 -0.57 3.47
N LEU A 95 1.63 -0.56 4.78
CA LEU A 95 1.29 -1.76 5.53
C LEU A 95 -0.11 -2.27 5.21
N ILE A 96 -1.09 -1.38 4.99
CA ILE A 96 -2.44 -1.75 4.53
C ILE A 96 -2.35 -2.47 3.17
N GLU A 97 -1.54 -1.96 2.22
CA GLU A 97 -1.30 -2.64 0.95
C GLU A 97 -0.68 -4.03 1.15
N GLN A 98 0.28 -4.16 2.06
CA GLN A 98 0.86 -5.47 2.38
C GLN A 98 -0.18 -6.44 2.96
N VAL A 99 -1.09 -5.97 3.81
CA VAL A 99 -2.20 -6.78 4.33
C VAL A 99 -3.12 -7.23 3.20
N CYS A 100 -3.55 -6.31 2.33
CA CYS A 100 -4.44 -6.59 1.21
C CYS A 100 -3.83 -7.58 0.21
N LEU A 101 -2.56 -7.37 -0.21
CA LEU A 101 -1.87 -8.26 -1.13
C LEU A 101 -1.60 -9.65 -0.53
N ASN A 102 -1.24 -9.73 0.74
CA ASN A 102 -1.03 -11.02 1.39
C ASN A 102 -2.35 -11.76 1.61
N TRP A 103 -3.44 -11.06 1.90
CA TRP A 103 -4.78 -11.64 1.93
C TRP A 103 -5.16 -12.23 0.57
N LEU A 104 -4.99 -11.49 -0.52
CA LEU A 104 -5.26 -11.96 -1.87
C LEU A 104 -4.47 -13.23 -2.20
N ARG A 105 -3.15 -13.21 -1.95
CA ARG A 105 -2.27 -14.35 -2.19
C ARG A 105 -2.64 -15.57 -1.36
N LEU A 106 -3.02 -15.37 -0.09
CA LEU A 106 -3.43 -16.43 0.80
C LEU A 106 -4.70 -17.12 0.26
N ASN A 107 -5.73 -16.35 -0.08
CA ASN A 107 -6.99 -16.91 -0.60
C ASN A 107 -6.80 -17.68 -1.93
N LEU A 108 -5.95 -17.16 -2.81
CA LEU A 108 -5.62 -17.87 -4.05
C LEU A 108 -4.87 -19.18 -3.77
N LEU A 109 -3.92 -19.17 -2.84
CA LEU A 109 -3.19 -20.38 -2.45
C LEU A 109 -4.07 -21.40 -1.74
N GLU A 110 -5.03 -20.97 -0.91
CA GLU A 110 -6.04 -21.86 -0.32
C GLU A 110 -6.84 -22.60 -1.42
N SER A 111 -7.32 -21.85 -2.42
CA SER A 111 -8.06 -22.44 -3.55
C SER A 111 -7.21 -23.44 -4.34
N ILE A 112 -5.95 -23.11 -4.61
CA ILE A 112 -5.01 -23.99 -5.32
C ILE A 112 -4.67 -25.22 -4.45
N HIS A 113 -4.40 -25.02 -3.17
CA HIS A 113 -4.10 -26.08 -2.22
C HIS A 113 -5.22 -27.10 -2.18
N PHE A 114 -6.46 -26.64 -2.01
CA PHE A 114 -7.64 -27.53 -2.05
C PHE A 114 -7.68 -28.35 -3.33
N THR A 115 -7.52 -27.72 -4.50
CA THR A 115 -7.56 -28.42 -5.81
C THR A 115 -6.40 -29.41 -5.94
N LYS A 116 -5.21 -29.08 -5.41
CA LYS A 116 -4.01 -29.91 -5.56
C LYS A 116 -3.87 -31.01 -4.51
N THR A 117 -4.65 -30.97 -3.43
CA THR A 117 -4.61 -31.97 -2.34
C THR A 117 -5.80 -32.91 -2.33
N THR A 118 -6.90 -32.59 -3.03
CA THR A 118 -8.11 -33.43 -3.10
C THR A 118 -8.04 -34.58 -4.10
N GLY A 119 -6.93 -34.75 -4.85
CA GLY A 119 -6.71 -35.83 -5.81
C GLY A 119 -5.68 -36.85 -5.34
N ASN A 120 -5.45 -37.88 -6.17
CA ASN A 120 -4.43 -38.93 -5.94
C ASN A 120 -3.03 -38.32 -6.21
N HIS A 121 -2.47 -37.58 -5.27
CA HIS A 121 -1.17 -36.90 -5.37
C HIS A 121 -0.14 -37.57 -4.46
N SER A 122 1.14 -37.47 -4.84
CA SER A 122 2.23 -37.95 -3.99
C SER A 122 2.30 -37.17 -2.67
N SER A 123 2.74 -37.81 -1.60
CA SER A 123 2.96 -37.20 -0.29
C SER A 123 3.86 -35.95 -0.37
N GLU A 124 4.89 -35.99 -1.21
CA GLU A 124 5.81 -34.86 -1.41
C GLU A 124 5.10 -33.64 -2.01
N HIS A 125 4.18 -33.86 -2.93
CA HIS A 125 3.36 -32.79 -3.51
C HIS A 125 2.47 -32.11 -2.46
N GLY A 126 1.83 -32.89 -1.60
CA GLY A 126 1.06 -32.40 -0.46
C GLY A 126 1.89 -31.53 0.48
N ILE A 127 3.09 -32.01 0.87
CA ILE A 127 4.02 -31.27 1.74
C ILE A 127 4.46 -29.96 1.11
N TYR A 128 4.73 -29.93 -0.18
CA TYR A 128 5.12 -28.71 -0.91
C TYR A 128 4.01 -27.62 -0.83
N TRP A 129 2.78 -28.01 -1.11
CA TRP A 129 1.67 -27.05 -1.07
C TRP A 129 1.34 -26.58 0.35
N GLU A 130 1.43 -27.47 1.32
CA GLU A 130 1.26 -27.14 2.75
C GLU A 130 2.31 -26.12 3.22
N LYS A 131 3.57 -26.29 2.85
CA LYS A 131 4.63 -25.32 3.15
C LYS A 131 4.37 -23.95 2.51
N ARG A 132 3.86 -23.91 1.28
CA ARG A 132 3.52 -22.67 0.59
C ARG A 132 2.38 -21.95 1.27
N LEU A 133 1.32 -22.68 1.62
CA LEU A 133 0.15 -22.16 2.32
C LEU A 133 0.53 -21.60 3.69
N SER A 134 1.23 -22.39 4.51
CA SER A 134 1.75 -21.95 5.82
C SER A 134 2.65 -20.72 5.71
N GLY A 135 3.46 -20.63 4.64
CA GLY A 135 4.26 -19.43 4.35
C GLY A 135 3.42 -18.20 4.02
N ALA A 136 2.33 -18.36 3.28
CA ALA A 136 1.41 -17.26 2.96
C ALA A 136 0.63 -16.79 4.19
N GLN A 137 0.14 -17.72 5.03
CA GLN A 137 -0.53 -17.42 6.29
C GLN A 137 0.37 -16.60 7.22
N ARG A 138 1.62 -17.02 7.40
CA ARG A 138 2.60 -16.29 8.22
C ARG A 138 2.85 -14.87 7.70
N ARG A 139 2.95 -14.67 6.38
CA ARG A 139 3.13 -13.33 5.80
C ARG A 139 1.91 -12.45 6.03
N TYR A 140 0.71 -13.00 5.88
CA TYR A 140 -0.53 -12.27 6.13
C TYR A 140 -0.63 -11.83 7.59
N LEU A 141 -0.42 -12.75 8.55
CA LEU A 141 -0.44 -12.45 9.98
C LEU A 141 0.60 -11.38 10.35
N ARG A 142 1.84 -11.53 9.89
CA ARG A 142 2.91 -10.54 10.14
C ARG A 142 2.58 -9.16 9.60
N ALA A 143 1.95 -9.06 8.43
CA ALA A 143 1.53 -7.78 7.89
C ALA A 143 0.49 -7.11 8.79
N GLY A 144 -0.51 -7.86 9.26
CA GLY A 144 -1.51 -7.38 10.22
C GLY A 144 -0.91 -6.94 11.56
N GLU A 145 -0.03 -7.76 12.12
CA GLU A 145 0.70 -7.45 13.36
C GLU A 145 1.56 -6.19 13.22
N SER A 146 2.24 -6.03 12.09
CA SER A 146 3.07 -4.84 11.81
C SER A 146 2.22 -3.58 11.73
N LEU A 147 1.06 -3.63 11.06
CA LEU A 147 0.13 -2.50 11.00
C LEU A 147 -0.38 -2.13 12.40
N ALA A 148 -0.82 -3.11 13.19
CA ALA A 148 -1.28 -2.89 14.55
C ALA A 148 -0.17 -2.28 15.45
N LYS A 149 1.06 -2.77 15.32
CA LYS A 149 2.22 -2.25 16.06
C LYS A 149 2.54 -0.81 15.70
N VAL A 150 2.54 -0.46 14.41
CA VAL A 150 2.80 0.91 13.96
C VAL A 150 1.73 1.85 14.48
N ARG A 151 0.45 1.49 14.40
CA ARG A 151 -0.67 2.28 14.95
C ARG A 151 -0.52 2.54 16.44
N LYS A 152 -0.16 1.52 17.19
CA LYS A 152 0.09 1.67 18.62
C LYS A 152 1.23 2.67 18.88
N LEU A 153 2.35 2.57 18.14
CA LEU A 153 3.49 3.47 18.31
C LEU A 153 3.16 4.91 17.92
N LEU A 154 2.39 5.13 16.85
CA LEU A 154 1.93 6.46 16.45
C LEU A 154 1.03 7.08 17.51
N ALA A 155 0.04 6.34 18.00
CA ALA A 155 -0.86 6.82 19.07
C ALA A 155 -0.09 7.14 20.38
N GLU A 156 0.90 6.33 20.75
CA GLU A 156 1.76 6.62 21.90
C GLU A 156 2.61 7.88 21.71
N ALA A 157 3.11 8.12 20.49
CA ALA A 157 3.87 9.32 20.16
C ALA A 157 3.00 10.57 20.22
N GLU A 158 1.81 10.54 19.64
CA GLU A 158 0.83 11.64 19.70
C GLU A 158 0.44 11.98 21.14
N LEU A 159 0.17 10.97 21.97
CA LEU A 159 -0.16 11.17 23.38
C LEU A 159 0.99 11.88 24.14
N LYS A 160 2.23 11.45 23.91
CA LYS A 160 3.41 12.10 24.52
C LYS A 160 3.57 13.55 24.08
N GLU A 161 3.35 13.84 22.79
CA GLU A 161 3.39 15.21 22.29
C GLU A 161 2.30 16.08 22.90
N GLN A 162 1.08 15.59 23.00
CA GLN A 162 -0.03 16.31 23.65
C GLN A 162 0.29 16.60 25.12
N GLN A 163 0.85 15.64 25.86
CA GLN A 163 1.26 15.83 27.24
C GLN A 163 2.36 16.89 27.37
N ALA A 164 3.34 16.87 26.44
CA ALA A 164 4.41 17.88 26.42
C ALA A 164 3.90 19.27 26.10
N ARG A 165 2.98 19.43 25.14
CA ARG A 165 2.31 20.70 24.80
C ARG A 165 1.53 21.24 26.00
N ASN A 166 0.75 20.39 26.65
CA ASN A 166 -0.03 20.77 27.84
C ASN A 166 0.87 21.21 29.00
N LYS A 167 2.00 20.55 29.24
CA LYS A 167 2.97 20.94 30.25
C LYS A 167 3.60 22.30 29.95
N ARG A 168 3.98 22.55 28.70
CA ARG A 168 4.52 23.85 28.26
C ARG A 168 3.50 24.98 28.43
N SER A 169 2.24 24.76 28.04
CA SER A 169 1.17 25.74 28.20
C SER A 169 0.91 26.09 29.66
N LYS A 170 0.88 25.10 30.56
CA LYS A 170 0.73 25.33 32.01
C LYS A 170 1.91 26.12 32.57
N SER A 171 3.13 25.79 32.19
CA SER A 171 4.34 26.53 32.64
C SER A 171 4.33 27.97 32.15
N ALA A 172 3.92 28.23 30.91
CA ALA A 172 3.81 29.57 30.37
C ALA A 172 2.68 30.38 31.08
N ALA A 173 1.56 29.77 31.41
CA ALA A 173 0.50 30.42 32.16
C ALA A 173 0.95 30.84 33.57
N VAL A 174 1.67 29.97 34.27
CA VAL A 174 2.24 30.28 35.59
C VAL A 174 3.26 31.40 35.50
N ALA A 175 4.16 31.38 34.51
CA ALA A 175 5.16 32.45 34.31
C ALA A 175 4.48 33.81 34.03
N ASN A 176 3.44 33.85 33.21
CA ASN A 176 2.67 35.05 32.91
C ASN A 176 1.93 35.60 34.15
N GLN A 177 1.44 34.71 35.02
CA GLN A 177 0.79 35.15 36.27
C GLN A 177 1.82 35.79 37.23
N LEU A 178 2.97 35.14 37.41
CA LEU A 178 4.07 35.68 38.24
C LEU A 178 4.55 37.04 37.75
N LEU A 179 4.67 37.24 36.42
CA LEU A 179 5.01 38.54 35.86
C LEU A 179 3.98 39.62 36.14
N LYS A 180 2.69 39.30 36.06
CA LYS A 180 1.61 40.23 36.39
C LYS A 180 1.65 40.64 37.89
N ASP A 181 1.86 39.69 38.77
CA ASP A 181 1.92 39.89 40.21
C ASP A 181 3.12 40.74 40.63
N LEU A 182 4.24 40.71 39.85
CA LEU A 182 5.44 41.53 40.07
C LEU A 182 5.29 42.98 39.53
N THR A 183 4.34 43.21 38.61
CA THR A 183 4.14 44.53 37.98
C THR A 183 2.96 45.29 38.55
N SER A 184 2.27 44.73 39.52
CA SER A 184 1.18 45.34 40.29
C SER A 184 1.64 45.83 41.64
#